data_2d1f094cbdfa28d5591ae78d42ca0e30
#
_entry.id   2d1f094cbdfa28d5591ae78d42ca0e30
#
_cell.length_a   1.000
_cell.length_b   1.000
_cell.length_c   1.000
_cell.angle_alpha   90.00
_cell.angle_beta   90.00
_cell.angle_gamma   90.00
#
_symmetry.space_group_name_H-M   'P 1'
#
loop_
_entity.id
_entity.type
_entity.pdbx_description
1 polymer ?
#
loop_
_entity_poly.entity_id
_entity_poly.type
_entity_poly.pdbx_seq_one_letter_code
_entity_poly.pdbx_strand_id
1 'polypeptide(L)'
;MYLSSGWEQSIYVLLMLDQLPEGKYINSIFLSERLGVSDSYLKKIIKLLDNEGLVKSVRGKNGGIALSRPLSQISFYDVFVAIEGKNRIFESQNLLKRFLGEEEGKKAKRCVVTNSLDMIENTLVSNLTSITLSQVAFQAEMNYDLTDIRDWINHHQK
;
A
#
# COMPACT_ATOMS: atom_id res chain seq x y z
N MET A 1 5.67 -4.51 -15.56
CA MET A 1 5.63 -4.06 -14.16
C MET A 1 4.53 -4.88 -13.48
N TYR A 2 4.83 -5.55 -12.40
CA TYR A 2 3.88 -6.40 -11.69
C TYR A 2 3.78 -5.90 -10.26
N LEU A 3 2.59 -5.48 -9.85
CA LEU A 3 2.26 -5.23 -8.46
C LEU A 3 1.62 -6.49 -7.89
N SER A 4 2.00 -6.89 -6.68
CA SER A 4 1.42 -8.08 -6.06
C SER A 4 -0.08 -7.91 -5.80
N SER A 5 -0.83 -9.00 -5.76
CA SER A 5 -2.25 -8.99 -5.40
C SER A 5 -2.49 -8.42 -3.99
N GLY A 6 -1.46 -8.44 -3.15
CA GLY A 6 -1.47 -7.86 -1.83
C GLY A 6 -1.69 -6.34 -1.84
N TRP A 7 -1.27 -5.66 -2.89
CA TRP A 7 -1.45 -4.23 -3.00
C TRP A 7 -2.93 -3.83 -3.13
N GLU A 8 -3.65 -4.46 -4.05
CA GLU A 8 -5.09 -4.25 -4.22
C GLU A 8 -5.88 -4.65 -2.96
N GLN A 9 -5.57 -5.81 -2.39
CA GLN A 9 -6.21 -6.28 -1.15
C GLN A 9 -5.99 -5.30 0.01
N SER A 10 -4.79 -4.72 0.13
CA SER A 10 -4.48 -3.70 1.15
C SER A 10 -5.35 -2.47 1.02
N ILE A 11 -5.54 -1.97 -0.19
CA ILE A 11 -6.38 -0.80 -0.45
C ILE A 11 -7.82 -1.08 -0.02
N TYR A 12 -8.40 -2.21 -0.43
CA TYR A 12 -9.77 -2.57 -0.02
C TYR A 12 -9.90 -2.76 1.49
N VAL A 13 -8.91 -3.36 2.16
CA VAL A 13 -8.90 -3.47 3.63
C VAL A 13 -8.92 -2.09 4.27
N LEU A 14 -8.07 -1.16 3.83
CA LEU A 14 -8.02 0.19 4.39
C LEU A 14 -9.33 0.97 4.15
N LEU A 15 -9.94 0.83 2.96
CA LEU A 15 -11.26 1.43 2.67
C LEU A 15 -12.38 0.83 3.55
N MET A 16 -12.34 -0.48 3.83
CA MET A 16 -13.30 -1.12 4.74
C MET A 16 -13.10 -0.65 6.18
N LEU A 17 -11.86 -0.51 6.64
CA LEU A 17 -11.55 -0.03 7.98
C LEU A 17 -11.95 1.43 8.20
N ASP A 18 -12.00 2.24 7.14
CA ASP A 18 -12.49 3.62 7.20
C ASP A 18 -14.00 3.72 7.51
N GLN A 19 -14.76 2.66 7.22
CA GLN A 19 -16.19 2.59 7.55
C GLN A 19 -16.45 2.23 9.02
N LEU A 20 -15.42 1.87 9.81
CA LEU A 20 -15.57 1.59 11.23
C LEU A 20 -15.84 2.89 12.03
N PRO A 21 -16.81 2.88 12.94
CA PRO A 21 -16.96 3.96 13.91
C PRO A 21 -15.71 4.13 14.78
N GLU A 22 -15.49 5.32 15.28
CA GLU A 22 -14.35 5.64 16.15
C GLU A 22 -14.29 4.70 17.36
N GLY A 23 -13.09 4.21 17.66
CA GLY A 23 -12.84 3.29 18.77
C GLY A 23 -13.27 1.84 18.53
N LYS A 24 -13.80 1.52 17.36
CA LYS A 24 -14.22 0.18 16.98
C LYS A 24 -13.14 -0.58 16.20
N TYR A 25 -13.24 -1.91 16.27
CA TYR A 25 -12.32 -2.85 15.64
C TYR A 25 -13.10 -3.93 14.89
N ILE A 26 -12.47 -4.57 13.91
CA ILE A 26 -13.02 -5.71 13.19
C ILE A 26 -11.99 -6.85 13.14
N ASN A 27 -12.46 -8.10 13.21
CA ASN A 27 -11.57 -9.25 13.08
C ASN A 27 -11.17 -9.47 11.61
N SER A 28 -9.89 -9.77 11.37
CA SER A 28 -9.35 -10.03 10.03
C SER A 28 -10.08 -11.13 9.27
N ILE A 29 -10.62 -12.12 9.98
CA ILE A 29 -11.35 -13.22 9.35
C ILE A 29 -12.57 -12.72 8.59
N PHE A 30 -13.32 -11.77 9.16
CA PHE A 30 -14.49 -11.19 8.48
C PHE A 30 -14.07 -10.43 7.22
N LEU A 31 -12.94 -9.69 7.26
CA LEU A 31 -12.40 -9.00 6.09
C LEU A 31 -12.00 -9.98 4.98
N SER A 32 -11.34 -11.09 5.35
CA SER A 32 -10.95 -12.12 4.39
C SER A 32 -12.15 -12.82 3.76
N GLU A 33 -13.17 -13.14 4.55
CA GLU A 33 -14.43 -13.73 4.07
C GLU A 33 -15.16 -12.78 3.13
N ARG A 34 -15.28 -11.50 3.49
CA ARG A 34 -15.94 -10.48 2.64
C ARG A 34 -15.24 -10.28 1.31
N LEU A 35 -13.91 -10.26 1.31
CA LEU A 35 -13.11 -10.11 0.09
C LEU A 35 -12.92 -11.41 -0.70
N GLY A 36 -13.33 -12.55 -0.14
CA GLY A 36 -13.13 -13.86 -0.78
C GLY A 36 -11.65 -14.24 -0.93
N VAL A 37 -10.79 -13.82 0.01
CA VAL A 37 -9.35 -14.07 -0.04
C VAL A 37 -8.89 -14.97 1.11
N SER A 38 -7.68 -15.53 0.99
CA SER A 38 -7.09 -16.38 2.04
C SER A 38 -6.86 -15.59 3.33
N ASP A 39 -7.44 -16.03 4.46
CA ASP A 39 -7.24 -15.42 5.78
C ASP A 39 -5.77 -15.41 6.21
N SER A 40 -5.04 -16.50 5.96
CA SER A 40 -3.61 -16.57 6.28
C SER A 40 -2.77 -15.57 5.48
N TYR A 41 -3.12 -15.33 4.23
CA TYR A 41 -2.46 -14.33 3.40
C TYR A 41 -2.85 -12.91 3.81
N LEU A 42 -4.14 -12.66 4.07
CA LEU A 42 -4.61 -11.37 4.54
C LEU A 42 -3.97 -10.97 5.89
N LYS A 43 -3.78 -11.90 6.80
CA LYS A 43 -3.04 -11.66 8.05
C LYS A 43 -1.59 -11.22 7.82
N LYS A 44 -0.92 -11.76 6.81
CA LYS A 44 0.42 -11.28 6.42
C LYS A 44 0.38 -9.83 5.92
N ILE A 45 -0.59 -9.51 5.06
CA ILE A 45 -0.81 -8.13 4.58
C ILE A 45 -1.06 -7.19 5.76
N ILE A 46 -1.99 -7.54 6.66
CA ILE A 46 -2.31 -6.73 7.84
C ILE A 46 -1.08 -6.49 8.71
N LYS A 47 -0.24 -7.50 8.90
CA LYS A 47 1.02 -7.35 9.62
C LYS A 47 1.98 -6.37 8.94
N LEU A 48 2.06 -6.38 7.61
CA LEU A 48 2.85 -5.41 6.85
C LEU A 48 2.32 -3.99 7.01
N LEU A 49 1.00 -3.81 6.93
CA LEU A 49 0.35 -2.52 7.15
C LEU A 49 0.52 -2.01 8.59
N ASP A 50 0.49 -2.91 9.59
CA ASP A 50 0.72 -2.58 11.00
C ASP A 50 2.16 -2.13 11.25
N ASN A 51 3.13 -2.83 10.66
CA ASN A 51 4.55 -2.46 10.75
C ASN A 51 4.86 -1.06 10.19
N GLU A 52 4.15 -0.62 9.15
CA GLU A 52 4.27 0.71 8.56
C GLU A 52 3.28 1.73 9.18
N GLY A 53 2.56 1.35 10.24
CA GLY A 53 1.67 2.25 10.99
C GLY A 53 0.44 2.71 10.22
N LEU A 54 -0.04 1.93 9.25
CA LEU A 54 -1.27 2.22 8.50
C LEU A 54 -2.51 1.68 9.22
N VAL A 55 -2.35 0.55 9.89
CA VAL A 55 -3.37 -0.06 10.76
C VAL A 55 -2.82 -0.28 12.16
N LYS A 56 -3.68 -0.52 13.11
CA LYS A 56 -3.35 -0.97 14.46
C LYS A 56 -4.11 -2.24 14.78
N SER A 57 -3.42 -3.18 15.42
CA SER A 57 -3.97 -4.46 15.87
C SER A 57 -4.05 -4.50 17.38
N VAL A 58 -5.22 -4.82 17.91
CA VAL A 58 -5.45 -4.98 19.35
C VAL A 58 -5.82 -6.45 19.63
N ARG A 59 -5.12 -7.04 20.60
CA ARG A 59 -5.35 -8.44 21.02
C ARG A 59 -6.52 -8.54 22.00
N GLY A 60 -7.15 -9.72 22.07
CA GLY A 60 -8.17 -10.06 23.05
C GLY A 60 -9.58 -10.20 22.46
N LYS A 61 -10.54 -10.50 23.36
CA LYS A 61 -11.92 -10.79 22.96
C LYS A 61 -12.61 -9.63 22.23
N ASN A 62 -12.29 -8.38 22.61
CA ASN A 62 -12.80 -7.15 22.00
C ASN A 62 -11.77 -6.50 21.06
N GLY A 63 -10.71 -7.23 20.74
CA GLY A 63 -9.67 -6.76 19.82
C GLY A 63 -10.04 -6.98 18.35
N GLY A 64 -9.16 -6.57 17.50
CA GLY A 64 -9.28 -6.63 16.06
C GLY A 64 -8.35 -5.62 15.41
N ILE A 65 -8.74 -5.12 14.26
CA ILE A 65 -7.96 -4.20 13.45
C ILE A 65 -8.75 -2.92 13.22
N ALA A 66 -8.06 -1.79 13.21
CA ALA A 66 -8.60 -0.48 12.83
C ALA A 66 -7.51 0.34 12.14
N LEU A 67 -7.88 1.46 11.52
CA LEU A 67 -6.92 2.43 11.01
C LEU A 67 -6.08 3.02 12.14
N SER A 68 -4.78 3.23 11.91
CA SER A 68 -3.91 3.98 12.82
C SER A 68 -3.98 5.49 12.59
N ARG A 69 -4.30 5.89 11.37
CA ARG A 69 -4.40 7.29 10.94
C ARG A 69 -5.47 7.42 9.85
N PRO A 70 -6.05 8.61 9.65
CA PRO A 70 -7.11 8.81 8.66
C PRO A 70 -6.59 8.58 7.23
N LEU A 71 -7.49 8.17 6.31
CA LEU A 71 -7.14 7.92 4.90
C LEU A 71 -6.55 9.14 4.18
N SER A 72 -6.83 10.36 4.66
CA SER A 72 -6.22 11.59 4.13
C SER A 72 -4.70 11.69 4.38
N GLN A 73 -4.20 10.90 5.32
CA GLN A 73 -2.77 10.80 5.65
C GLN A 73 -2.14 9.50 5.13
N ILE A 74 -2.85 8.75 4.31
CA ILE A 74 -2.35 7.51 3.69
C ILE A 74 -2.37 7.70 2.17
N SER A 75 -1.19 7.71 1.57
CA SER A 75 -1.00 7.75 0.12
C SER A 75 -0.90 6.35 -0.47
N PHE A 76 -1.05 6.23 -1.79
CA PHE A 76 -0.71 4.99 -2.50
C PHE A 76 0.76 4.59 -2.30
N TYR A 77 1.65 5.58 -2.12
CA TYR A 77 3.06 5.30 -1.83
C TYR A 77 3.25 4.64 -0.46
N ASP A 78 2.50 5.06 0.58
CA ASP A 78 2.55 4.39 1.89
C ASP A 78 2.14 2.93 1.78
N VAL A 79 1.09 2.62 1.02
CA VAL A 79 0.65 1.24 0.77
C VAL A 79 1.70 0.47 -0.04
N PHE A 80 2.27 1.10 -1.07
CA PHE A 80 3.35 0.51 -1.87
C PHE A 80 4.53 0.11 -0.99
N VAL A 81 5.00 1.02 -0.14
CA VAL A 81 6.11 0.77 0.78
C VAL A 81 5.79 -0.36 1.77
N ALA A 82 4.58 -0.40 2.29
CA ALA A 82 4.16 -1.46 3.22
C ALA A 82 4.22 -2.86 2.58
N ILE A 83 3.79 -2.99 1.34
CA ILE A 83 3.62 -4.29 0.68
C ILE A 83 4.87 -4.72 -0.09
N GLU A 84 5.47 -3.82 -0.86
CA GLU A 84 6.61 -4.12 -1.75
C GLU A 84 7.97 -3.78 -1.09
N GLY A 85 7.95 -3.04 0.02
CA GLY A 85 9.17 -2.61 0.72
C GLY A 85 9.71 -1.27 0.23
N LYS A 86 10.75 -0.81 0.92
CA LYS A 86 11.42 0.49 0.66
C LYS A 86 12.56 0.41 -0.36
N ASN A 87 12.73 -0.74 -0.99
CA ASN A 87 13.81 -0.93 -1.95
C ASN A 87 13.55 -0.11 -3.21
N ARG A 88 14.62 0.31 -3.85
CA ARG A 88 14.54 0.93 -5.17
C ARG A 88 13.94 -0.06 -6.17
N ILE A 89 13.14 0.47 -7.11
CA ILE A 89 12.58 -0.32 -8.21
C ILE A 89 13.69 -0.78 -9.16
N PHE A 90 14.76 0.02 -9.23
CA PHE A 90 15.91 -0.25 -10.08
C PHE A 90 17.22 -0.11 -9.29
N GLU A 91 18.07 -1.14 -9.38
CA GLU A 91 19.45 -1.11 -8.88
C GLU A 91 20.45 -1.17 -10.03
N SER A 92 21.35 -0.18 -10.09
CA SER A 92 22.36 -0.12 -11.14
C SER A 92 23.39 -1.23 -10.98
N GLN A 93 23.65 -1.96 -12.06
CA GLN A 93 24.77 -2.92 -12.14
C GLN A 93 26.12 -2.27 -12.51
N ASN A 94 26.15 -0.94 -12.63
CA ASN A 94 27.35 -0.16 -12.98
C ASN A 94 28.03 -0.60 -14.29
N LEU A 95 27.22 -0.90 -15.31
CA LEU A 95 27.72 -1.44 -16.58
C LEU A 95 28.40 -0.38 -17.48
N LEU A 96 28.24 0.92 -17.18
CA LEU A 96 28.73 2.00 -18.05
C LEU A 96 30.23 1.87 -18.35
N LYS A 97 31.03 1.55 -17.35
CA LYS A 97 32.46 1.39 -17.51
C LYS A 97 32.83 0.25 -18.48
N ARG A 98 32.11 -0.87 -18.38
CA ARG A 98 32.29 -2.01 -19.29
C ARG A 98 31.81 -1.69 -20.71
N PHE A 99 30.74 -0.93 -20.84
CA PHE A 99 30.18 -0.50 -22.13
C PHE A 99 31.14 0.45 -22.87
N LEU A 100 31.70 1.45 -22.16
CA LEU A 100 32.61 2.46 -22.76
C LEU A 100 34.06 1.99 -22.88
N GLY A 101 34.48 0.96 -22.13
CA GLY A 101 35.86 0.58 -21.94
C GLY A 101 36.56 1.38 -20.83
N GLU A 102 37.78 0.95 -20.47
CA GLU A 102 38.50 1.44 -19.28
C GLU A 102 38.74 2.95 -19.31
N GLU A 103 39.23 3.49 -20.44
CA GLU A 103 39.62 4.90 -20.53
C GLU A 103 38.44 5.86 -20.55
N GLU A 104 37.43 5.63 -21.40
CA GLU A 104 36.23 6.47 -21.48
C GLU A 104 35.34 6.28 -20.25
N GLY A 105 35.28 5.06 -19.70
CA GLY A 105 34.51 4.78 -18.48
C GLY A 105 35.04 5.52 -17.25
N LYS A 106 36.36 5.80 -17.16
CA LYS A 106 36.96 6.64 -16.10
C LYS A 106 36.60 8.11 -16.24
N LYS A 107 36.38 8.60 -17.45
CA LYS A 107 36.00 10.01 -17.74
C LYS A 107 34.53 10.29 -17.55
N ALA A 108 33.67 9.26 -17.63
CA ALA A 108 32.23 9.41 -17.55
C ALA A 108 31.81 9.82 -16.13
N LYS A 109 31.22 11.02 -16.01
CA LYS A 109 30.76 11.55 -14.72
C LYS A 109 29.35 11.07 -14.35
N ARG A 110 28.53 10.67 -15.32
CA ARG A 110 27.14 10.24 -15.14
C ARG A 110 26.78 9.14 -16.13
N CYS A 111 25.98 8.19 -15.65
CA CYS A 111 25.39 7.16 -16.50
C CYS A 111 24.03 7.63 -17.01
N VAL A 112 23.90 7.88 -18.31
CA VAL A 112 22.63 8.34 -18.91
C VAL A 112 21.50 7.31 -18.74
N VAL A 113 21.83 6.02 -18.77
CA VAL A 113 20.85 4.95 -18.55
C VAL A 113 20.34 4.99 -17.11
N THR A 114 21.26 5.04 -16.12
CA THR A 114 20.88 5.13 -14.71
C THR A 114 20.04 6.39 -14.43
N ASN A 115 20.46 7.53 -14.97
CA ASN A 115 19.69 8.78 -14.80
C ASN A 115 18.27 8.68 -15.39
N SER A 116 18.09 8.03 -16.54
CA SER A 116 16.77 7.83 -17.15
C SER A 116 15.89 6.93 -16.28
N LEU A 117 16.45 5.85 -15.73
CA LEU A 117 15.73 4.94 -14.83
C LEU A 117 15.39 5.61 -13.49
N ASP A 118 16.30 6.42 -12.94
CA ASP A 118 16.05 7.22 -11.74
C ASP A 118 14.91 8.23 -11.96
N MET A 119 14.85 8.85 -13.14
CA MET A 119 13.75 9.76 -13.48
C MET A 119 12.40 9.04 -13.55
N ILE A 120 12.36 7.84 -14.12
CA ILE A 120 11.15 7.01 -14.18
C ILE A 120 10.71 6.63 -12.77
N GLU A 121 11.63 6.16 -11.92
CA GLU A 121 11.35 5.81 -10.53
C GLU A 121 10.81 7.01 -9.74
N ASN A 122 11.46 8.16 -9.84
CA ASN A 122 11.03 9.39 -9.16
C ASN A 122 9.64 9.85 -9.63
N THR A 123 9.33 9.71 -10.91
CA THR A 123 8.00 10.03 -11.45
C THR A 123 6.93 9.09 -10.89
N LEU A 124 7.22 7.78 -10.81
CA LEU A 124 6.31 6.82 -10.21
C LEU A 124 6.06 7.11 -8.73
N VAL A 125 7.13 7.35 -7.95
CA VAL A 125 7.03 7.70 -6.53
C VAL A 125 6.21 8.98 -6.35
N SER A 126 6.46 10.00 -7.16
CA SER A 126 5.69 11.26 -7.13
C SER A 126 4.19 11.03 -7.37
N ASN A 127 3.85 10.23 -8.39
CA ASN A 127 2.45 9.89 -8.69
C ASN A 127 1.80 9.12 -7.55
N LEU A 128 2.46 8.08 -7.02
CA LEU A 128 1.94 7.29 -5.89
C LEU A 128 1.75 8.14 -4.63
N THR A 129 2.64 9.11 -4.38
CA THR A 129 2.57 10.01 -3.22
C THR A 129 1.43 11.03 -3.35
N SER A 130 1.12 11.46 -4.58
CA SER A 130 0.10 12.48 -4.84
C SER A 130 -1.34 11.97 -4.67
N ILE A 131 -1.57 10.66 -4.67
CA ILE A 131 -2.90 10.07 -4.55
C ILE A 131 -3.10 9.57 -3.13
N THR A 132 -4.04 10.15 -2.38
CA THR A 132 -4.43 9.70 -1.04
C THR A 132 -5.59 8.71 -1.10
N LEU A 133 -5.70 7.83 -0.09
CA LEU A 133 -6.82 6.91 -0.02
C LEU A 133 -8.15 7.61 0.29
N SER A 134 -8.13 8.81 0.88
CA SER A 134 -9.34 9.62 1.04
C SER A 134 -9.93 10.07 -0.29
N GLN A 135 -9.10 10.35 -1.30
CA GLN A 135 -9.57 10.66 -2.65
C GLN A 135 -10.25 9.43 -3.29
N VAL A 136 -9.70 8.24 -3.07
CA VAL A 136 -10.31 6.98 -3.55
C VAL A 136 -11.63 6.70 -2.82
N ALA A 137 -11.68 6.87 -1.50
CA ALA A 137 -12.89 6.71 -0.70
C ALA A 137 -13.99 7.68 -1.16
N PHE A 138 -13.65 8.95 -1.39
CA PHE A 138 -14.59 9.94 -1.94
C PHE A 138 -15.12 9.54 -3.32
N GLN A 139 -14.25 9.07 -4.22
CA GLN A 139 -14.66 8.56 -5.53
C GLN A 139 -15.60 7.35 -5.41
N ALA A 140 -15.33 6.44 -4.46
CA ALA A 140 -16.20 5.30 -4.21
C ALA A 140 -17.58 5.74 -3.73
N GLU A 141 -17.68 6.71 -2.84
CA GLU A 141 -18.96 7.26 -2.37
C GLU A 141 -19.77 7.95 -3.48
N MET A 142 -19.07 8.62 -4.40
CA MET A 142 -19.74 9.27 -5.53
C MET A 142 -20.24 8.31 -6.62
N ASN A 143 -19.66 7.11 -6.73
CA ASN A 143 -19.93 6.19 -7.82
C ASN A 143 -20.69 4.92 -7.39
N TYR A 144 -20.70 4.58 -6.10
CA TYR A 144 -21.25 3.33 -5.59
C TYR A 144 -22.18 3.55 -4.40
N ASP A 145 -23.19 2.70 -4.26
CA ASP A 145 -23.95 2.60 -3.01
C ASP A 145 -23.16 1.76 -2.00
N LEU A 146 -22.73 2.40 -0.94
CA LEU A 146 -21.93 1.77 0.13
C LEU A 146 -22.78 1.31 1.33
N THR A 147 -24.11 1.34 1.23
CA THR A 147 -25.03 0.97 2.32
C THR A 147 -24.76 -0.47 2.79
N ASP A 148 -24.66 -1.42 1.87
CA ASP A 148 -24.43 -2.83 2.19
C ASP A 148 -23.11 -3.05 2.95
N ILE A 149 -22.02 -2.41 2.55
CA ILE A 149 -20.74 -2.55 3.27
C ILE A 149 -20.77 -1.88 4.64
N ARG A 150 -21.45 -0.74 4.79
CA ARG A 150 -21.61 -0.06 6.08
C ARG A 150 -22.45 -0.90 7.06
N ASP A 151 -23.55 -1.46 6.61
CA ASP A 151 -24.40 -2.34 7.43
C ASP A 151 -23.64 -3.61 7.82
N TRP A 152 -22.89 -4.17 6.89
CA TRP A 152 -22.05 -5.34 7.16
C TRP A 152 -20.94 -5.04 8.18
N ILE A 153 -20.25 -3.90 8.08
CA ILE A 153 -19.24 -3.44 9.05
C ILE A 153 -19.89 -3.27 10.44
N ASN A 154 -21.03 -2.60 10.51
CA ASN A 154 -21.75 -2.37 11.77
C ASN A 154 -22.15 -3.69 12.45
N HIS A 155 -22.45 -4.72 11.69
CA HIS A 155 -22.79 -6.04 12.22
C HIS A 155 -21.57 -6.82 12.76
N HIS A 156 -20.38 -6.61 12.21
CA HIS A 156 -19.17 -7.39 12.54
C HIS A 156 -18.15 -6.63 13.41
N GLN A 157 -18.39 -5.35 13.69
CA GLN A 157 -17.53 -4.54 14.57
C GLN A 157 -17.59 -4.99 16.03
N LYS A 158 -16.55 -4.64 16.79
CA LYS A 158 -16.45 -4.91 18.23
C LYS A 158 -16.24 -3.63 19.01
#